data_6805b054e94af9f1bf68689ac9206a80
#
_entry.id   6805b054e94af9f1bf68689ac9206a80
#
_cell.length_a   1.000
_cell.length_b   1.000
_cell.length_c   1.000
_cell.angle_alpha   90.00
_cell.angle_beta   90.00
_cell.angle_gamma   90.00
#
_symmetry.space_group_name_H-M   'P 1'
#
loop_
_entity.id
_entity.type
_entity.pdbx_description
1 polymer ?
#
loop_
_entity_poly.entity_id
_entity_poly.type
_entity_poly.pdbx_seq_one_letter_code
_entity_poly.pdbx_strand_id
1 'polypeptide(L)'
;MAICIAILAVSIGVMWGLSSDYKLYGVPVLNYHQINDEKHSALTLHVDQFKEQMEYLHNHGYHTITLDQLYEYLQNGTELPEKPIVITFDDGYVDNYEHALPILKEYNMKATLFMISDAANTPGFVNTAQMHQMESAGFDIQGHTNHHKILTHMDPTELPDAILGGKTSMEGILGEPINYLAYPGGFNDMLVQYVTKQSGYKMAFTVQPGTVKPGDNLYALNRLAVFQGDTPYLSFWLRLHCAPLIKYTWALRDTLRDNGWPILASIVPLF
;
A
#
# COMPACT_ATOMS: atom_id res chain seq x y z
N MET A 1 22.27 -20.48 -19.02
CA MET A 1 21.58 -19.22 -19.30
C MET A 1 20.21 -19.44 -19.96
N ALA A 2 20.07 -20.11 -21.11
CA ALA A 2 18.77 -20.34 -21.79
C ALA A 2 17.72 -21.06 -20.93
N ILE A 3 18.10 -22.08 -20.15
CA ILE A 3 17.19 -22.81 -19.25
C ILE A 3 16.66 -21.91 -18.13
N CYS A 4 17.50 -21.04 -17.54
CA CYS A 4 17.07 -20.11 -16.51
C CYS A 4 16.09 -19.06 -17.06
N ILE A 5 16.31 -18.58 -18.28
CA ILE A 5 15.39 -17.64 -18.97
C ILE A 5 14.04 -18.32 -19.25
N ALA A 6 14.08 -19.58 -19.72
CA ALA A 6 12.85 -20.35 -19.96
C ALA A 6 12.05 -20.60 -18.68
N ILE A 7 12.71 -20.97 -17.57
CA ILE A 7 12.06 -21.16 -16.27
C ILE A 7 11.44 -19.85 -15.78
N LEU A 8 12.15 -18.73 -15.90
CA LEU A 8 11.64 -17.42 -15.50
C LEU A 8 10.42 -17.02 -16.35
N ALA A 9 10.48 -17.21 -17.66
CA ALA A 9 9.35 -16.89 -18.55
C ALA A 9 8.11 -17.74 -18.25
N VAL A 10 8.29 -19.04 -17.99
CA VAL A 10 7.19 -19.93 -17.56
C VAL A 10 6.63 -19.51 -16.23
N SER A 11 7.49 -19.14 -15.26
CA SER A 11 7.05 -18.68 -13.93
C SER A 11 6.24 -17.38 -14.03
N ILE A 12 6.66 -16.43 -14.85
CA ILE A 12 5.93 -15.17 -15.10
C ILE A 12 4.58 -15.48 -15.76
N GLY A 13 4.54 -16.35 -16.76
CA GLY A 13 3.31 -16.73 -17.46
C GLY A 13 2.29 -17.41 -16.51
N VAL A 14 2.76 -18.29 -15.64
CA VAL A 14 1.92 -18.94 -14.63
C VAL A 14 1.39 -17.91 -13.61
N MET A 15 2.27 -17.03 -13.11
CA MET A 15 1.86 -15.97 -12.17
C MET A 15 0.84 -15.02 -12.79
N TRP A 16 1.05 -14.62 -14.03
CA TRP A 16 0.08 -13.79 -14.76
C TRP A 16 -1.30 -14.47 -14.87
N GLY A 17 -1.35 -15.75 -15.23
CA GLY A 17 -2.59 -16.52 -15.25
C GLY A 17 -3.27 -16.59 -13.88
N LEU A 18 -2.50 -16.81 -12.81
CA LEU A 18 -3.01 -16.87 -11.45
C LEU A 18 -3.48 -15.53 -10.91
N SER A 19 -2.88 -14.41 -11.33
CA SER A 19 -3.22 -13.07 -10.83
C SER A 19 -4.64 -12.62 -11.16
N SER A 20 -5.33 -13.30 -12.08
CA SER A 20 -6.73 -13.03 -12.37
C SER A 20 -7.70 -13.67 -11.36
N ASP A 21 -7.25 -14.66 -10.59
CA ASP A 21 -8.05 -15.30 -9.54
C ASP A 21 -7.58 -14.88 -8.14
N TYR A 22 -8.27 -13.92 -7.55
CA TYR A 22 -7.92 -13.40 -6.23
C TYR A 22 -8.05 -14.43 -5.10
N LYS A 23 -8.84 -15.49 -5.27
CA LYS A 23 -8.99 -16.56 -4.27
C LYS A 23 -7.71 -17.39 -4.14
N LEU A 24 -6.97 -17.53 -5.23
CA LEU A 24 -5.67 -18.22 -5.27
C LEU A 24 -4.49 -17.25 -5.07
N TYR A 25 -4.52 -16.12 -5.77
CA TYR A 25 -3.43 -15.16 -5.80
C TYR A 25 -3.44 -14.22 -4.57
N GLY A 26 -4.61 -13.88 -4.05
CA GLY A 26 -4.84 -12.83 -3.07
C GLY A 26 -5.18 -11.48 -3.69
N VAL A 27 -5.61 -10.54 -2.87
CA VAL A 27 -5.97 -9.18 -3.28
C VAL A 27 -4.73 -8.29 -3.30
N PRO A 28 -4.37 -7.67 -4.43
CA PRO A 28 -3.31 -6.67 -4.48
C PRO A 28 -3.72 -5.40 -3.73
N VAL A 29 -2.82 -4.86 -2.92
CA VAL A 29 -2.97 -3.57 -2.25
C VAL A 29 -1.83 -2.67 -2.73
N LEU A 30 -2.11 -1.73 -3.61
CA LEU A 30 -1.12 -0.79 -4.15
C LEU A 30 -0.80 0.29 -3.14
N ASN A 31 0.48 0.66 -3.04
CA ASN A 31 0.94 1.73 -2.15
C ASN A 31 1.66 2.80 -2.94
N TYR A 32 1.03 3.96 -3.05
CA TYR A 32 1.55 5.21 -3.62
C TYR A 32 1.89 6.20 -2.51
N HIS A 33 2.59 7.27 -2.86
CA HIS A 33 2.84 8.43 -2.00
C HIS A 33 2.51 9.71 -2.77
N GLN A 34 3.49 10.35 -3.39
CA GLN A 34 3.32 11.59 -4.14
C GLN A 34 3.00 11.36 -5.61
N ILE A 35 2.09 12.15 -6.17
CA ILE A 35 1.75 12.15 -7.61
C ILE A 35 1.93 13.56 -8.14
N ASN A 36 3.11 13.88 -8.65
CA ASN A 36 3.40 15.20 -9.22
C ASN A 36 4.61 15.14 -10.17
N ASP A 37 4.80 16.19 -10.97
CA ASP A 37 5.86 16.32 -11.95
C ASP A 37 7.01 17.24 -11.48
N GLU A 38 6.91 17.80 -10.28
CA GLU A 38 7.83 18.80 -9.76
C GLU A 38 8.95 18.19 -8.90
N LYS A 39 8.61 17.13 -8.17
CA LYS A 39 9.55 16.47 -7.26
C LYS A 39 10.14 15.21 -7.89
N HIS A 40 11.42 14.99 -7.63
CA HIS A 40 12.15 13.83 -8.14
C HIS A 40 12.64 12.97 -6.96
N SER A 41 11.79 12.06 -6.51
CA SER A 41 12.15 11.05 -5.51
C SER A 41 11.64 9.67 -5.94
N ALA A 42 12.15 8.62 -5.34
CA ALA A 42 11.65 7.27 -5.61
C ALA A 42 10.17 7.10 -5.21
N LEU A 43 9.67 7.95 -4.29
CA LEU A 43 8.28 7.93 -3.81
C LEU A 43 7.35 8.87 -4.58
N THR A 44 7.86 9.59 -5.58
CA THR A 44 7.07 10.52 -6.40
C THR A 44 6.86 9.91 -7.79
N LEU A 45 5.63 9.54 -8.12
CA LEU A 45 5.27 9.07 -9.46
C LEU A 45 4.75 10.24 -10.29
N HIS A 46 5.18 10.35 -11.56
CA HIS A 46 4.67 11.36 -12.48
C HIS A 46 3.18 11.18 -12.76
N VAL A 47 2.49 12.30 -13.00
CA VAL A 47 1.01 12.33 -13.16
C VAL A 47 0.54 11.48 -14.33
N ASP A 48 1.22 11.57 -15.47
CA ASP A 48 0.90 10.77 -16.66
C ASP A 48 1.15 9.26 -16.45
N GLN A 49 2.17 8.89 -15.68
CA GLN A 49 2.46 7.50 -15.34
C GLN A 49 1.41 6.93 -14.37
N PHE A 50 0.96 7.72 -13.39
CA PHE A 50 -0.16 7.32 -12.55
C PHE A 50 -1.43 7.12 -13.38
N LYS A 51 -1.72 8.05 -14.31
CA LYS A 51 -2.87 7.93 -15.21
C LYS A 51 -2.78 6.66 -16.07
N GLU A 52 -1.61 6.36 -16.66
CA GLU A 52 -1.37 5.15 -17.45
C GLU A 52 -1.64 3.86 -16.63
N GLN A 53 -1.24 3.84 -15.36
CA GLN A 53 -1.51 2.71 -14.47
C GLN A 53 -3.01 2.57 -14.14
N MET A 54 -3.72 3.66 -13.88
CA MET A 54 -5.18 3.63 -13.65
C MET A 54 -5.95 3.22 -14.89
N GLU A 55 -5.55 3.72 -16.07
CA GLU A 55 -6.09 3.29 -17.35
C GLU A 55 -5.88 1.79 -17.59
N TYR A 56 -4.68 1.28 -17.27
CA TYR A 56 -4.41 -0.15 -17.35
C TYR A 56 -5.37 -0.96 -16.47
N LEU A 57 -5.54 -0.58 -15.20
CA LEU A 57 -6.44 -1.27 -14.29
C LEU A 57 -7.87 -1.27 -14.81
N HIS A 58 -8.36 -0.11 -15.28
CA HIS A 58 -9.70 0.04 -15.85
C HIS A 58 -9.90 -0.87 -17.07
N ASN A 59 -8.99 -0.80 -18.04
CA ASN A 59 -9.09 -1.54 -19.31
C ASN A 59 -8.95 -3.05 -19.13
N HIS A 60 -8.33 -3.50 -18.03
CA HIS A 60 -8.18 -4.93 -17.72
C HIS A 60 -9.24 -5.46 -16.71
N GLY A 61 -10.26 -4.65 -16.40
CA GLY A 61 -11.40 -5.05 -15.58
C GLY A 61 -11.08 -5.23 -14.10
N TYR A 62 -10.12 -4.46 -13.57
CA TYR A 62 -9.91 -4.40 -12.12
C TYR A 62 -11.00 -3.57 -11.45
N HIS A 63 -11.46 -4.04 -10.29
CA HIS A 63 -12.47 -3.35 -9.48
C HIS A 63 -11.85 -2.89 -8.17
N THR A 64 -11.80 -1.59 -7.98
CA THR A 64 -11.32 -1.04 -6.71
C THR A 64 -12.30 -1.32 -5.59
N ILE A 65 -11.80 -1.85 -4.46
CA ILE A 65 -12.57 -2.15 -3.25
C ILE A 65 -12.09 -1.28 -2.09
N THR A 66 -12.96 -1.05 -1.10
CA THR A 66 -12.62 -0.34 0.13
C THR A 66 -11.90 -1.26 1.11
N LEU A 67 -11.25 -0.67 2.12
CA LEU A 67 -10.64 -1.45 3.21
C LEU A 67 -11.69 -2.20 4.04
N ASP A 68 -12.91 -1.67 4.18
CA ASP A 68 -14.00 -2.41 4.83
C ASP A 68 -14.39 -3.66 4.04
N GLN A 69 -14.49 -3.57 2.71
CA GLN A 69 -14.75 -4.74 1.87
C GLN A 69 -13.62 -5.77 1.96
N LEU A 70 -12.35 -5.30 1.99
CA LEU A 70 -11.21 -6.18 2.22
C LEU A 70 -11.28 -6.85 3.60
N TYR A 71 -11.60 -6.10 4.65
CA TYR A 71 -11.74 -6.64 6.01
C TYR A 71 -12.82 -7.72 6.09
N GLU A 72 -14.01 -7.47 5.53
CA GLU A 72 -15.10 -8.44 5.48
C GLU A 72 -14.71 -9.72 4.72
N TYR A 73 -13.98 -9.58 3.61
CA TYR A 73 -13.45 -10.74 2.91
C TYR A 73 -12.48 -11.56 3.77
N LEU A 74 -11.54 -10.88 4.45
CA LEU A 74 -10.51 -11.55 5.27
C LEU A 74 -11.10 -12.23 6.50
N GLN A 75 -12.13 -11.63 7.13
CA GLN A 75 -12.72 -12.12 8.38
C GLN A 75 -13.88 -13.09 8.15
N ASN A 76 -14.73 -12.79 7.19
CA ASN A 76 -16.03 -13.47 7.02
C ASN A 76 -16.12 -14.23 5.70
N GLY A 77 -15.10 -14.14 4.82
CA GLY A 77 -15.12 -14.77 3.50
C GLY A 77 -16.15 -14.14 2.54
N THR A 78 -16.56 -12.88 2.79
CA THR A 78 -17.50 -12.17 1.91
C THR A 78 -16.93 -12.07 0.51
N GLU A 79 -17.69 -12.45 -0.50
CA GLU A 79 -17.23 -12.44 -1.88
C GLU A 79 -16.93 -11.02 -2.37
N LEU A 80 -15.82 -10.88 -3.08
CA LEU A 80 -15.39 -9.65 -3.74
C LEU A 80 -15.76 -9.69 -5.23
N PRO A 81 -15.81 -8.53 -5.90
CA PRO A 81 -15.92 -8.49 -7.36
C PRO A 81 -14.75 -9.21 -8.03
N GLU A 82 -14.85 -9.49 -9.31
CA GLU A 82 -13.75 -10.04 -10.09
C GLU A 82 -12.56 -9.06 -10.10
N LYS A 83 -11.33 -9.58 -10.07
CA LYS A 83 -10.09 -8.82 -10.05
C LYS A 83 -10.11 -7.64 -9.06
N PRO A 84 -10.39 -7.90 -7.76
CA PRO A 84 -10.42 -6.84 -6.76
C PRO A 84 -9.02 -6.27 -6.55
N ILE A 85 -8.94 -4.96 -6.32
CA ILE A 85 -7.70 -4.26 -6.02
C ILE A 85 -7.97 -3.14 -5.01
N VAL A 86 -7.02 -2.89 -4.12
CA VAL A 86 -7.04 -1.73 -3.23
C VAL A 86 -5.98 -0.75 -3.68
N ILE A 87 -6.31 0.53 -3.75
CA ILE A 87 -5.39 1.63 -4.03
C ILE A 87 -5.19 2.41 -2.73
N THR A 88 -3.94 2.56 -2.28
CA THR A 88 -3.61 3.32 -1.07
C THR A 88 -2.56 4.37 -1.36
N PHE A 89 -2.64 5.49 -0.65
CA PHE A 89 -1.66 6.56 -0.62
C PHE A 89 -1.21 6.77 0.82
N ASP A 90 0.08 6.99 1.06
CA ASP A 90 0.61 7.29 2.38
C ASP A 90 0.94 8.78 2.52
N ASP A 91 1.10 9.22 3.75
CA ASP A 91 1.52 10.54 4.23
C ASP A 91 0.44 11.64 4.18
N GLY A 92 -0.39 11.70 3.16
CA GLY A 92 -1.43 12.73 3.04
C GLY A 92 -0.99 13.96 2.26
N TYR A 93 -0.12 13.83 1.28
CA TYR A 93 0.33 14.93 0.43
C TYR A 93 -0.82 15.59 -0.33
N VAL A 94 -0.74 16.91 -0.51
CA VAL A 94 -1.77 17.69 -1.20
C VAL A 94 -1.94 17.30 -2.67
N ASP A 95 -0.89 16.79 -3.32
CA ASP A 95 -0.92 16.33 -4.70
C ASP A 95 -1.83 15.09 -4.90
N ASN A 96 -2.13 14.35 -3.85
CA ASN A 96 -3.14 13.28 -3.91
C ASN A 96 -4.54 13.85 -4.16
N TYR A 97 -4.85 15.03 -3.61
CA TYR A 97 -6.08 15.75 -3.90
C TYR A 97 -6.02 16.43 -5.27
N GLU A 98 -4.89 17.09 -5.61
CA GLU A 98 -4.78 17.92 -6.81
C GLU A 98 -4.65 17.10 -8.10
N HIS A 99 -3.96 15.95 -8.06
CA HIS A 99 -3.63 15.15 -9.24
C HIS A 99 -4.22 13.74 -9.21
N ALA A 100 -4.11 13.00 -8.10
CA ALA A 100 -4.60 11.62 -8.06
C ALA A 100 -6.13 11.54 -8.05
N LEU A 101 -6.81 12.37 -7.25
CA LEU A 101 -8.28 12.38 -7.15
C LEU A 101 -9.00 12.61 -8.49
N PRO A 102 -8.63 13.59 -9.34
CA PRO A 102 -9.26 13.77 -10.65
C PRO A 102 -9.14 12.54 -11.56
N ILE A 103 -7.97 11.91 -11.57
CA ILE A 103 -7.71 10.70 -12.36
C ILE A 103 -8.55 9.52 -11.87
N LEU A 104 -8.60 9.28 -10.56
CA LEU A 104 -9.41 8.22 -9.98
C LEU A 104 -10.91 8.42 -10.24
N LYS A 105 -11.38 9.67 -10.21
CA LYS A 105 -12.77 10.01 -10.59
C LYS A 105 -13.06 9.73 -12.07
N GLU A 106 -12.13 10.01 -12.98
CA GLU A 106 -12.27 9.72 -14.41
C GLU A 106 -12.58 8.24 -14.66
N TYR A 107 -11.95 7.33 -13.89
CA TYR A 107 -12.13 5.88 -13.99
C TYR A 107 -13.10 5.29 -12.96
N ASN A 108 -13.80 6.12 -12.18
CA ASN A 108 -14.71 5.68 -11.10
C ASN A 108 -14.04 4.73 -10.10
N MET A 109 -12.80 5.02 -9.74
CA MET A 109 -12.00 4.23 -8.81
C MET A 109 -12.04 4.79 -7.39
N LYS A 110 -12.03 3.89 -6.41
CA LYS A 110 -11.92 4.20 -4.97
C LYS A 110 -10.48 4.07 -4.53
N ALA A 111 -10.10 4.80 -3.47
CA ALA A 111 -8.80 4.70 -2.85
C ALA A 111 -8.86 4.98 -1.34
N THR A 112 -7.78 4.69 -0.63
CA THR A 112 -7.59 5.07 0.79
C THR A 112 -6.37 5.97 0.91
N LEU A 113 -6.48 7.05 1.67
CA LEU A 113 -5.38 7.92 2.07
C LEU A 113 -5.04 7.67 3.54
N PHE A 114 -3.85 7.19 3.82
CA PHE A 114 -3.31 7.08 5.17
C PHE A 114 -2.63 8.39 5.57
N MET A 115 -3.31 9.15 6.44
CA MET A 115 -2.94 10.51 6.80
C MET A 115 -2.09 10.57 8.07
N ILE A 116 -0.97 11.29 8.03
CA ILE A 116 -0.21 11.69 9.22
C ILE A 116 -1.03 12.77 9.95
N SER A 117 -1.49 12.51 11.19
CA SER A 117 -2.43 13.44 11.83
C SER A 117 -1.85 14.83 12.07
N ASP A 118 -0.57 14.94 12.42
CA ASP A 118 0.08 16.23 12.64
C ASP A 118 0.40 17.01 11.35
N ALA A 119 0.40 16.32 10.21
CA ALA A 119 0.57 16.95 8.92
C ALA A 119 -0.75 17.55 8.37
N ALA A 120 -1.91 17.11 8.89
CA ALA A 120 -3.20 17.62 8.48
C ALA A 120 -3.29 19.13 8.65
N ASN A 121 -3.82 19.82 7.63
CA ASN A 121 -3.93 21.29 7.59
C ASN A 121 -2.59 22.06 7.56
N THR A 122 -1.45 21.38 7.33
CA THR A 122 -0.15 22.05 7.16
C THR A 122 0.19 22.24 5.67
N PRO A 123 1.07 23.19 5.31
CA PRO A 123 1.46 23.40 3.91
C PRO A 123 2.04 22.13 3.26
N GLY A 124 1.56 21.79 2.06
CA GLY A 124 1.99 20.61 1.30
C GLY A 124 1.21 19.33 1.61
N PHE A 125 0.30 19.37 2.57
CA PHE A 125 -0.58 18.27 2.94
C PHE A 125 -2.06 18.65 2.78
N VAL A 126 -2.93 17.66 2.68
CA VAL A 126 -4.38 17.90 2.55
C VAL A 126 -4.94 18.55 3.82
N ASN A 127 -5.85 19.50 3.63
CA ASN A 127 -6.60 20.10 4.73
C ASN A 127 -7.94 19.39 4.94
N THR A 128 -8.61 19.69 6.05
CA THR A 128 -9.90 19.08 6.44
C THR A 128 -10.96 19.20 5.35
N ALA A 129 -11.07 20.36 4.69
CA ALA A 129 -12.06 20.56 3.63
C ALA A 129 -11.74 19.69 2.39
N GLN A 130 -10.46 19.56 2.04
CA GLN A 130 -10.01 18.67 0.96
C GLN A 130 -10.26 17.20 1.31
N MET A 131 -9.98 16.77 2.55
CA MET A 131 -10.28 15.41 2.99
C MET A 131 -11.77 15.07 2.84
N HIS A 132 -12.69 15.92 3.28
CA HIS A 132 -14.13 15.69 3.09
C HIS A 132 -14.56 15.69 1.61
N GLN A 133 -13.88 16.46 0.76
CA GLN A 133 -14.13 16.39 -0.69
C GLN A 133 -13.61 15.07 -1.30
N MET A 134 -12.48 14.57 -0.81
CA MET A 134 -11.95 13.26 -1.20
C MET A 134 -12.90 12.14 -0.77
N GLU A 135 -13.41 12.16 0.47
CA GLU A 135 -14.40 11.19 0.97
C GLU A 135 -15.67 11.18 0.11
N SER A 136 -16.19 12.37 -0.20
CA SER A 136 -17.36 12.52 -1.08
C SER A 136 -17.14 11.97 -2.50
N ALA A 137 -15.89 11.82 -2.91
CA ALA A 137 -15.49 11.34 -4.22
C ALA A 137 -14.99 9.88 -4.22
N GLY A 138 -15.10 9.17 -3.08
CA GLY A 138 -14.79 7.75 -2.98
C GLY A 138 -13.42 7.41 -2.38
N PHE A 139 -12.70 8.40 -1.84
CA PHE A 139 -11.59 8.12 -0.93
C PHE A 139 -12.10 7.74 0.45
N ASP A 140 -11.28 6.95 1.16
CA ASP A 140 -11.40 6.66 2.58
C ASP A 140 -10.17 7.23 3.28
N ILE A 141 -10.33 8.05 4.34
CA ILE A 141 -9.20 8.67 5.04
C ILE A 141 -8.93 7.87 6.31
N GLN A 142 -7.70 7.37 6.44
CA GLN A 142 -7.30 6.47 7.50
C GLN A 142 -5.99 6.92 8.17
N GLY A 143 -5.49 6.20 9.19
CA GLY A 143 -4.38 6.65 10.03
C GLY A 143 -2.99 6.28 9.52
N HIS A 144 -2.03 7.22 9.67
CA HIS A 144 -0.59 6.99 9.44
C HIS A 144 0.25 7.46 10.63
N THR A 145 -0.22 7.21 11.86
CA THR A 145 0.33 7.73 13.13
C THR A 145 0.24 9.25 13.27
N ASN A 146 0.73 9.78 14.39
CA ASN A 146 0.75 11.23 14.60
C ASN A 146 1.95 11.91 13.91
N HIS A 147 3.19 11.43 14.12
CA HIS A 147 4.42 12.13 13.74
C HIS A 147 5.25 11.41 12.67
N HIS A 148 4.76 10.31 12.08
CA HIS A 148 5.48 9.50 11.08
C HIS A 148 6.86 9.00 11.57
N LYS A 149 7.00 8.70 12.86
CA LYS A 149 8.22 8.06 13.39
C LYS A 149 8.21 6.55 13.15
N ILE A 150 9.38 5.97 12.93
CA ILE A 150 9.52 4.50 12.83
C ILE A 150 9.22 3.88 14.18
N LEU A 151 8.08 3.20 14.30
CA LEU A 151 7.53 2.71 15.57
C LEU A 151 8.43 1.71 16.28
N THR A 152 9.12 0.83 15.54
CA THR A 152 10.05 -0.15 16.11
C THR A 152 11.32 0.46 16.73
N HIS A 153 11.57 1.75 16.50
CA HIS A 153 12.70 2.50 17.07
C HIS A 153 12.28 3.42 18.23
N MET A 154 10.98 3.47 18.54
CA MET A 154 10.45 4.31 19.63
C MET A 154 10.57 3.60 20.98
N ASP A 155 10.58 4.39 22.05
CA ASP A 155 10.40 3.84 23.38
C ASP A 155 9.00 3.20 23.48
N PRO A 156 8.87 1.98 24.03
CA PRO A 156 7.60 1.30 24.20
C PRO A 156 6.51 2.14 24.87
N THR A 157 6.89 3.05 25.76
CA THR A 157 5.95 3.94 26.46
C THR A 157 5.37 5.04 25.57
N GLU A 158 6.01 5.38 24.44
CA GLU A 158 5.55 6.38 23.48
C GLU A 158 4.65 5.78 22.39
N LEU A 159 4.67 4.46 22.20
CA LEU A 159 3.89 3.79 21.14
C LEU A 159 2.37 4.05 21.24
N PRO A 160 1.72 4.02 22.42
CA PRO A 160 0.30 4.32 22.51
C PRO A 160 -0.05 5.74 22.04
N ASP A 161 0.78 6.73 22.37
CA ASP A 161 0.56 8.11 21.92
C ASP A 161 0.73 8.21 20.39
N ALA A 162 1.77 7.61 19.83
CA ALA A 162 1.99 7.62 18.39
C ALA A 162 0.84 6.97 17.61
N ILE A 163 0.29 5.88 18.10
CA ILE A 163 -0.70 5.05 17.40
C ILE A 163 -2.13 5.48 17.75
N LEU A 164 -2.50 5.46 19.03
CA LEU A 164 -3.83 5.85 19.50
C LEU A 164 -4.04 7.37 19.44
N GLY A 165 -3.01 8.15 19.79
CA GLY A 165 -3.04 9.61 19.67
C GLY A 165 -3.29 10.04 18.23
N GLY A 166 -2.57 9.46 17.26
CA GLY A 166 -2.80 9.70 15.83
C GLY A 166 -4.23 9.34 15.39
N LYS A 167 -4.73 8.18 15.83
CA LYS A 167 -6.13 7.76 15.58
C LYS A 167 -7.12 8.79 16.11
N THR A 168 -7.04 9.12 17.39
CA THR A 168 -7.96 10.04 18.05
C THR A 168 -7.92 11.44 17.44
N SER A 169 -6.73 11.91 17.06
CA SER A 169 -6.56 13.19 16.36
C SER A 169 -7.31 13.20 15.03
N MET A 170 -7.13 12.17 14.20
CA MET A 170 -7.82 12.07 12.91
C MET A 170 -9.34 11.93 13.08
N GLU A 171 -9.80 11.13 14.03
CA GLU A 171 -11.23 11.02 14.39
C GLU A 171 -11.82 12.38 14.83
N GLY A 172 -11.04 13.19 15.56
CA GLY A 172 -11.44 14.55 15.94
C GLY A 172 -11.50 15.52 14.76
N ILE A 173 -10.62 15.37 13.77
CA ILE A 173 -10.57 16.21 12.56
C ILE A 173 -11.72 15.89 11.60
N LEU A 174 -12.01 14.59 11.39
CA LEU A 174 -12.96 14.12 10.38
C LEU A 174 -14.37 13.91 10.94
N GLY A 175 -14.51 13.62 12.23
CA GLY A 175 -15.78 13.20 12.83
C GLY A 175 -16.17 11.77 12.47
N GLU A 176 -15.28 10.99 11.86
CA GLU A 176 -15.48 9.63 11.36
C GLU A 176 -14.50 8.66 12.04
N PRO A 177 -14.86 7.35 12.19
CA PRO A 177 -13.97 6.36 12.80
C PRO A 177 -12.74 6.05 11.94
N ILE A 178 -11.57 6.02 12.53
CA ILE A 178 -10.33 5.59 11.90
C ILE A 178 -10.05 4.12 12.26
N ASN A 179 -10.25 3.22 11.33
CA ASN A 179 -10.21 1.77 11.55
C ASN A 179 -8.93 1.09 11.07
N TYR A 180 -8.16 1.74 10.21
CA TYR A 180 -7.03 1.15 9.49
C TYR A 180 -5.78 1.99 9.65
N LEU A 181 -4.61 1.32 9.75
CA LEU A 181 -3.31 1.97 9.94
C LEU A 181 -2.34 1.52 8.86
N ALA A 182 -1.58 2.45 8.26
CA ALA A 182 -0.33 2.12 7.61
C ALA A 182 0.83 2.43 8.57
N TYR A 183 1.77 1.50 8.70
CA TYR A 183 2.96 1.75 9.53
C TYR A 183 3.96 2.65 8.80
N PRO A 184 4.51 3.70 9.42
CA PRO A 184 5.58 4.50 8.85
C PRO A 184 6.77 3.64 8.41
N GLY A 185 7.13 3.73 7.11
CA GLY A 185 8.14 2.88 6.50
C GLY A 185 7.82 1.38 6.48
N GLY A 186 6.61 0.98 6.89
CA GLY A 186 6.18 -0.42 6.96
C GLY A 186 6.76 -1.23 8.12
N PHE A 187 7.60 -0.61 8.97
CA PHE A 187 8.27 -1.29 10.07
C PHE A 187 7.32 -1.62 11.21
N ASN A 188 7.28 -2.88 11.60
CA ASN A 188 6.47 -3.37 12.70
C ASN A 188 7.12 -4.61 13.35
N ASP A 189 6.78 -4.84 14.60
CA ASP A 189 7.12 -6.04 15.37
C ASP A 189 5.91 -6.48 16.22
N MET A 190 6.07 -7.51 17.03
CA MET A 190 4.97 -8.04 17.85
C MET A 190 4.43 -7.00 18.84
N LEU A 191 5.28 -6.12 19.37
CA LEU A 191 4.86 -5.07 20.31
C LEU A 191 4.04 -3.99 19.60
N VAL A 192 4.53 -3.49 18.46
CA VAL A 192 3.83 -2.51 17.61
C VAL A 192 2.47 -3.05 17.18
N GLN A 193 2.41 -4.30 16.70
CA GLN A 193 1.16 -4.95 16.30
C GLN A 193 0.18 -5.09 17.50
N TYR A 194 0.69 -5.45 18.67
CA TYR A 194 -0.12 -5.54 19.88
C TYR A 194 -0.71 -4.19 20.28
N VAL A 195 0.11 -3.13 20.31
CA VAL A 195 -0.37 -1.76 20.62
C VAL A 195 -1.38 -1.29 19.57
N THR A 196 -1.14 -1.56 18.30
CA THR A 196 -2.08 -1.23 17.20
C THR A 196 -3.44 -1.88 17.42
N LYS A 197 -3.44 -3.17 17.78
CA LYS A 197 -4.68 -3.91 18.11
C LYS A 197 -5.38 -3.31 19.35
N GLN A 198 -4.64 -3.02 20.41
CA GLN A 198 -5.20 -2.41 21.63
C GLN A 198 -5.73 -0.99 21.38
N SER A 199 -5.19 -0.27 20.41
CA SER A 199 -5.69 1.03 19.98
C SER A 199 -6.98 0.96 19.15
N GLY A 200 -7.53 -0.24 18.92
CA GLY A 200 -8.81 -0.45 18.26
C GLY A 200 -8.77 -0.36 16.74
N TYR A 201 -7.60 -0.48 16.13
CA TYR A 201 -7.51 -0.67 14.67
C TYR A 201 -7.95 -2.09 14.28
N LYS A 202 -8.63 -2.22 13.15
CA LYS A 202 -9.08 -3.50 12.59
C LYS A 202 -8.00 -4.19 11.75
N MET A 203 -7.25 -3.40 10.98
CA MET A 203 -6.13 -3.89 10.15
C MET A 203 -4.98 -2.89 10.15
N ALA A 204 -3.76 -3.41 9.89
CA ALA A 204 -2.61 -2.56 9.66
C ALA A 204 -1.72 -3.09 8.53
N PHE A 205 -1.11 -2.15 7.78
CA PHE A 205 -0.40 -2.41 6.54
C PHE A 205 1.09 -2.12 6.67
N THR A 206 1.89 -3.00 6.06
CA THR A 206 3.34 -2.86 5.90
C THR A 206 3.67 -2.38 4.47
N VAL A 207 4.96 -2.36 4.13
CA VAL A 207 5.45 -2.23 2.74
C VAL A 207 6.08 -3.53 2.23
N GLN A 208 5.92 -4.64 2.98
CA GLN A 208 6.40 -5.95 2.53
C GLN A 208 5.65 -6.37 1.27
N PRO A 209 6.37 -6.77 0.20
CA PRO A 209 5.74 -7.12 -1.06
C PRO A 209 4.89 -8.38 -0.93
N GLY A 210 3.72 -8.35 -1.54
CA GLY A 210 2.80 -9.48 -1.58
C GLY A 210 1.35 -9.05 -1.74
N THR A 211 0.49 -10.03 -1.92
CA THR A 211 -0.95 -9.89 -1.93
C THR A 211 -1.54 -10.26 -0.57
N VAL A 212 -2.80 -9.95 -0.35
CA VAL A 212 -3.51 -10.16 0.91
C VAL A 212 -4.60 -11.21 0.73
N LYS A 213 -4.69 -12.18 1.65
CA LYS A 213 -5.66 -13.28 1.58
C LYS A 213 -6.13 -13.75 2.96
N PRO A 214 -7.25 -14.48 3.06
CA PRO A 214 -7.71 -15.05 4.33
C PRO A 214 -6.62 -15.87 5.02
N GLY A 215 -6.47 -15.68 6.33
CA GLY A 215 -5.43 -16.31 7.15
C GLY A 215 -4.16 -15.48 7.33
N ASP A 216 -3.99 -14.38 6.58
CA ASP A 216 -2.88 -13.45 6.83
C ASP A 216 -3.06 -12.71 8.16
N ASN A 217 -1.94 -12.28 8.75
CA ASN A 217 -1.96 -11.48 9.96
C ASN A 217 -2.53 -10.08 9.67
N LEU A 218 -3.71 -9.77 10.21
CA LEU A 218 -4.39 -8.50 10.00
C LEU A 218 -3.58 -7.27 10.40
N TYR A 219 -2.62 -7.43 11.29
CA TYR A 219 -1.75 -6.35 11.75
C TYR A 219 -0.39 -6.32 11.06
N ALA A 220 -0.23 -7.05 9.95
CA ALA A 220 0.98 -7.05 9.14
C ALA A 220 0.66 -7.38 7.65
N LEU A 221 -0.36 -6.71 7.09
CA LEU A 221 -0.80 -6.94 5.72
C LEU A 221 0.22 -6.39 4.72
N ASN A 222 0.45 -7.16 3.65
CA ASN A 222 1.38 -6.80 2.59
C ASN A 222 0.82 -5.72 1.68
N ARG A 223 1.71 -4.95 1.04
CA ARG A 223 1.35 -4.02 -0.03
C ARG A 223 2.34 -4.11 -1.19
N LEU A 224 1.93 -3.64 -2.35
CA LEU A 224 2.75 -3.50 -3.54
C LEU A 224 3.13 -2.03 -3.69
N ALA A 225 4.29 -1.66 -3.16
CA ALA A 225 4.78 -0.29 -3.27
C ALA A 225 5.08 0.05 -4.74
N VAL A 226 4.62 1.20 -5.19
CA VAL A 226 4.87 1.72 -6.55
C VAL A 226 5.90 2.83 -6.44
N PHE A 227 7.00 2.67 -7.17
CA PHE A 227 8.12 3.59 -7.14
C PHE A 227 8.33 4.25 -8.51
N GLN A 228 8.87 5.46 -8.50
CA GLN A 228 9.49 6.07 -9.67
C GLN A 228 10.78 5.32 -10.01
N GLY A 229 10.98 4.99 -11.28
CA GLY A 229 12.17 4.31 -11.78
C GLY A 229 12.30 4.52 -13.28
N ASP A 230 13.30 3.89 -13.89
CA ASP A 230 13.53 3.99 -15.36
C ASP A 230 12.42 3.34 -16.19
N THR A 231 11.72 2.36 -15.63
CA THR A 231 10.62 1.62 -16.26
C THR A 231 9.43 1.46 -15.33
N PRO A 232 8.77 2.56 -14.92
CA PRO A 232 7.74 2.52 -13.85
C PRO A 232 6.54 1.66 -14.25
N TYR A 233 6.11 1.67 -15.51
CA TYR A 233 5.02 0.82 -15.99
C TYR A 233 5.36 -0.69 -15.91
N LEU A 234 6.56 -1.08 -16.36
CA LEU A 234 6.99 -2.48 -16.27
C LEU A 234 7.12 -2.94 -14.83
N SER A 235 7.68 -2.09 -13.95
CA SER A 235 7.78 -2.37 -12.51
C SER A 235 6.39 -2.54 -11.88
N PHE A 236 5.45 -1.65 -12.19
CA PHE A 236 4.05 -1.75 -11.76
C PHE A 236 3.42 -3.07 -12.22
N TRP A 237 3.56 -3.40 -13.53
CA TRP A 237 3.01 -4.62 -14.11
C TRP A 237 3.57 -5.89 -13.44
N LEU A 238 4.90 -5.94 -13.24
CA LEU A 238 5.54 -7.07 -12.56
C LEU A 238 5.08 -7.20 -11.12
N ARG A 239 4.98 -6.10 -10.37
CA ARG A 239 4.49 -6.09 -8.99
C ARG A 239 3.06 -6.58 -8.91
N LEU A 240 2.20 -6.14 -9.82
CA LEU A 240 0.80 -6.53 -9.87
C LEU A 240 0.63 -8.03 -10.18
N HIS A 241 1.37 -8.56 -11.15
CA HIS A 241 1.18 -9.94 -11.64
C HIS A 241 2.14 -10.97 -11.06
N CYS A 242 3.25 -10.54 -10.50
CA CYS A 242 4.31 -11.43 -9.99
C CYS A 242 4.61 -11.21 -8.50
N ALA A 243 3.67 -10.66 -7.71
CA ALA A 243 3.88 -10.36 -6.29
C ALA A 243 4.46 -11.52 -5.47
N PRO A 244 4.02 -12.78 -5.60
CA PRO A 244 4.63 -13.91 -4.87
C PRO A 244 6.09 -14.14 -5.24
N LEU A 245 6.46 -13.95 -6.51
CA LEU A 245 7.86 -14.07 -6.95
C LEU A 245 8.71 -12.93 -6.37
N ILE A 246 8.21 -11.72 -6.37
CA ILE A 246 8.88 -10.55 -5.80
C ILE A 246 9.08 -10.74 -4.28
N LYS A 247 8.07 -11.20 -3.58
CA LYS A 247 8.18 -11.54 -2.15
C LYS A 247 9.30 -12.57 -1.90
N TYR A 248 9.39 -13.61 -2.74
CA TYR A 248 10.42 -14.61 -2.64
C TYR A 248 11.83 -14.04 -2.91
N THR A 249 11.98 -13.19 -3.94
CA THR A 249 13.30 -12.58 -4.25
C THR A 249 13.75 -11.63 -3.13
N TRP A 250 12.85 -10.90 -2.53
CA TRP A 250 13.16 -10.04 -1.37
C TRP A 250 13.61 -10.87 -0.17
N ALA A 251 12.85 -11.91 0.19
CA ALA A 251 13.21 -12.81 1.29
C ALA A 251 14.57 -13.49 1.06
N LEU A 252 14.86 -13.94 -0.18
CA LEU A 252 16.15 -14.50 -0.55
C LEU A 252 17.28 -13.48 -0.39
N ARG A 253 17.06 -12.24 -0.83
CA ARG A 253 18.04 -11.15 -0.71
C ARG A 253 18.36 -10.85 0.76
N ASP A 254 17.35 -10.75 1.61
CA ASP A 254 17.53 -10.52 3.05
C ASP A 254 18.28 -11.69 3.68
N THR A 255 17.89 -12.94 3.38
CA THR A 255 18.60 -14.13 3.83
C THR A 255 20.08 -14.13 3.42
N LEU A 256 20.40 -13.72 2.20
CA LEU A 256 21.79 -13.62 1.72
C LEU A 256 22.57 -12.53 2.47
N ARG A 257 21.95 -11.39 2.76
CA ARG A 257 22.58 -10.31 3.55
C ARG A 257 22.87 -10.75 4.98
N ASP A 258 21.89 -11.35 5.63
CA ASP A 258 22.00 -11.82 7.02
C ASP A 258 23.06 -12.90 7.19
N ASN A 259 23.27 -13.73 6.16
CA ASN A 259 24.35 -14.74 6.13
C ASN A 259 25.71 -14.18 5.70
N GLY A 260 25.86 -12.86 5.53
CA GLY A 260 27.13 -12.22 5.20
C GLY A 260 27.52 -12.31 3.72
N TRP A 261 26.55 -12.51 2.81
CA TRP A 261 26.78 -12.60 1.36
C TRP A 261 26.17 -11.39 0.60
N PRO A 262 26.60 -10.14 0.93
CA PRO A 262 25.98 -8.93 0.35
C PRO A 262 26.17 -8.82 -1.17
N ILE A 263 27.27 -9.36 -1.72
CA ILE A 263 27.51 -9.34 -3.18
C ILE A 263 26.48 -10.25 -3.89
N LEU A 264 26.19 -11.44 -3.35
CA LEU A 264 25.17 -12.30 -3.92
C LEU A 264 23.76 -11.69 -3.76
N ALA A 265 23.51 -11.03 -2.64
CA ALA A 265 22.27 -10.31 -2.42
C ALA A 265 22.05 -9.19 -3.46
N SER A 266 23.12 -8.49 -3.89
CA SER A 266 23.01 -7.39 -4.88
C SER A 266 22.66 -7.87 -6.29
N ILE A 267 22.84 -9.15 -6.60
CA ILE A 267 22.51 -9.75 -7.90
C ILE A 267 21.02 -10.17 -7.95
N VAL A 268 20.38 -10.35 -6.80
CA VAL A 268 18.95 -10.69 -6.74
C VAL A 268 18.15 -9.45 -7.11
N PRO A 269 17.33 -9.47 -8.19
CA PRO A 269 16.63 -8.31 -8.65
C PRO A 269 15.57 -7.85 -7.65
N LEU A 270 15.46 -6.53 -7.49
CA LEU A 270 14.32 -5.86 -6.85
C LEU A 270 13.45 -5.31 -7.99
N PHE A 271 12.38 -5.96 -8.29
CA PHE A 271 11.41 -5.46 -9.28
C PHE A 271 10.51 -4.37 -8.67
#